data_eb4f6dbfc1c2d440027a60fe32322222
#
_entry.id   eb4f6dbfc1c2d440027a60fe32322222
#
_cell.length_a   1.000
_cell.length_b   1.000
_cell.length_c   1.000
_cell.angle_alpha   90.00
_cell.angle_beta   90.00
_cell.angle_gamma   90.00
#
_symmetry.space_group_name_H-M   'P 1'
#
loop_
_entity.id
_entity.type
_entity.pdbx_description
1 polymer ?
#
loop_
_entity_poly.entity_id
_entity_poly.type
_entity_poly.pdbx_seq_one_letter_code
_entity_poly.pdbx_strand_id
1 'polypeptide(L)'
;MPMKPFAGRHLAGILSFALLSGIPAYGAAQGYPFSQRATITQQIALTTVSVTYGRPVARGRVLFGKLAPWDSIWHLGADSATRVTIDHDVVVEGQPLKAGQYSLWLIPREQGPWTLIFSRAARVSHTPYPGPSHDALRVDVTPEAASHVETMTIDFPLVLRENAVMRIYWGQVAVPIRLKAPYRTD
;
A
#
# COMPACT_ATOMS: atom_id res chain seq x y z
N MET A 1 19.13 -97.26 22.99
CA MET A 1 19.63 -96.44 21.88
C MET A 1 18.65 -95.28 21.68
N PRO A 2 18.91 -94.13 22.22
CA PRO A 2 17.97 -93.02 22.14
C PRO A 2 18.27 -92.06 20.97
N MET A 3 17.22 -91.69 20.27
CA MET A 3 17.23 -90.72 19.17
C MET A 3 17.31 -89.25 19.76
N LYS A 4 18.19 -88.41 19.18
CA LYS A 4 18.30 -86.98 19.50
C LYS A 4 17.23 -86.20 18.72
N PRO A 5 16.60 -85.21 19.34
CA PRO A 5 15.72 -84.28 18.62
C PRO A 5 16.52 -83.17 17.87
N PHE A 6 16.04 -82.89 16.63
CA PHE A 6 16.50 -81.82 15.78
C PHE A 6 15.98 -80.46 16.32
N ALA A 7 16.86 -79.54 16.57
CA ALA A 7 16.49 -78.16 16.93
C ALA A 7 16.34 -77.32 15.67
N GLY A 8 15.13 -76.97 15.35
CA GLY A 8 14.84 -75.99 14.29
C GLY A 8 15.10 -74.57 14.77
N ARG A 9 16.01 -73.85 14.08
CA ARG A 9 16.24 -72.41 14.29
C ARG A 9 15.27 -71.61 13.40
N HIS A 10 14.27 -70.99 13.99
CA HIS A 10 13.45 -70.00 13.31
C HIS A 10 14.20 -68.66 13.28
N LEU A 11 14.64 -68.24 12.09
CA LEU A 11 15.09 -66.87 11.84
C LEU A 11 13.81 -66.00 11.69
N ALA A 12 13.57 -65.18 12.67
CA ALA A 12 12.59 -64.10 12.57
C ALA A 12 13.23 -62.92 11.84
N GLY A 13 12.86 -62.73 10.56
CA GLY A 13 13.24 -61.55 9.81
C GLY A 13 12.42 -60.35 10.23
N ILE A 14 13.09 -59.36 10.84
CA ILE A 14 12.46 -58.10 11.18
C ILE A 14 12.49 -57.23 9.89
N LEU A 15 11.33 -57.10 9.24
CA LEU A 15 11.13 -56.11 8.19
C LEU A 15 11.02 -54.72 8.83
N SER A 16 12.07 -53.92 8.79
CA SER A 16 12.03 -52.50 9.16
C SER A 16 11.37 -51.71 8.04
N PHE A 17 10.13 -51.32 8.27
CA PHE A 17 9.40 -50.41 7.40
C PHE A 17 9.88 -48.98 7.70
N ALA A 18 10.80 -48.49 6.88
CA ALA A 18 11.20 -47.06 6.95
C ALA A 18 10.04 -46.19 6.41
N LEU A 19 9.27 -45.60 7.32
CA LEU A 19 8.33 -44.52 6.96
C LEU A 19 9.14 -43.31 6.53
N LEU A 20 9.30 -43.12 5.21
CA LEU A 20 9.71 -41.81 4.65
C LEU A 20 8.54 -40.88 4.88
N SER A 21 8.59 -40.11 5.95
CA SER A 21 7.76 -38.91 6.16
C SER A 21 8.23 -37.86 5.11
N GLY A 22 7.58 -37.87 3.96
CA GLY A 22 7.68 -36.80 3.00
C GLY A 22 7.16 -35.52 3.64
N ILE A 23 8.06 -34.63 4.09
CA ILE A 23 7.71 -33.26 4.43
C ILE A 23 7.21 -32.63 3.13
N PRO A 24 5.95 -32.19 3.05
CA PRO A 24 5.54 -31.44 1.88
C PRO A 24 6.43 -30.22 1.79
N ALA A 25 7.26 -30.17 0.74
CA ALA A 25 7.93 -28.93 0.35
C ALA A 25 6.78 -27.93 0.09
N TYR A 26 6.60 -27.00 1.00
CA TYR A 26 5.79 -25.81 0.73
C TYR A 26 6.40 -25.15 -0.49
N GLY A 27 5.77 -25.43 -1.64
CA GLY A 27 6.17 -24.82 -2.90
C GLY A 27 6.30 -23.32 -2.68
N ALA A 28 7.40 -22.77 -3.10
CA ALA A 28 7.64 -21.34 -3.09
C ALA A 28 6.37 -20.67 -3.62
N ALA A 29 5.66 -19.97 -2.75
CA ALA A 29 4.44 -19.27 -3.11
C ALA A 29 4.80 -18.31 -4.25
N GLN A 30 4.40 -18.66 -5.47
CA GLN A 30 4.59 -17.80 -6.61
C GLN A 30 3.89 -16.49 -6.31
N GLY A 31 4.71 -15.52 -5.88
CA GLY A 31 4.60 -14.13 -6.16
C GLY A 31 3.26 -13.44 -6.01
N TYR A 32 2.55 -13.61 -4.89
CA TYR A 32 1.64 -12.54 -4.49
C TYR A 32 2.51 -11.33 -4.08
N PRO A 33 2.26 -10.14 -4.63
CA PRO A 33 3.00 -8.96 -4.20
C PRO A 33 2.89 -8.80 -2.69
N PHE A 34 4.00 -8.53 -2.03
CA PHE A 34 4.04 -8.31 -0.58
C PHE A 34 3.10 -7.19 -0.12
N SER A 35 2.78 -6.29 -1.03
CA SER A 35 1.92 -5.14 -0.80
C SER A 35 0.63 -5.35 -1.56
N GLN A 36 -0.43 -5.71 -0.84
CA GLN A 36 -1.74 -5.88 -1.44
C GLN A 36 -2.30 -4.54 -1.92
N ARG A 37 -3.07 -4.56 -2.99
CA ARG A 37 -3.76 -3.36 -3.48
C ARG A 37 -5.07 -3.14 -2.72
N ALA A 38 -5.40 -1.88 -2.52
CA ALA A 38 -6.69 -1.46 -2.00
C ALA A 38 -7.28 -0.35 -2.87
N THR A 39 -8.58 -0.22 -2.81
CA THR A 39 -9.30 0.92 -3.35
C THR A 39 -10.26 1.44 -2.28
N ILE A 40 -10.24 2.74 -2.08
CA ILE A 40 -11.23 3.44 -1.28
C ILE A 40 -11.97 4.42 -2.17
N THR A 41 -13.27 4.52 -2.00
CA THR A 41 -14.11 5.48 -2.71
C THR A 41 -14.92 6.26 -1.70
N GLN A 42 -14.90 7.59 -1.82
CA GLN A 42 -15.66 8.50 -0.98
C GLN A 42 -16.44 9.48 -1.84
N GLN A 43 -17.71 9.64 -1.53
CA GLN A 43 -18.54 10.70 -2.09
C GLN A 43 -18.47 11.95 -1.20
N ILE A 44 -18.21 13.10 -1.81
CA ILE A 44 -18.17 14.42 -1.16
C ILE A 44 -19.10 15.31 -1.99
N ALA A 45 -20.22 15.75 -1.43
CA ALA A 45 -21.31 16.38 -2.19
C ALA A 45 -21.73 15.48 -3.39
N LEU A 46 -21.61 15.98 -4.62
CA LEU A 46 -21.90 15.26 -5.85
C LEU A 46 -20.63 14.61 -6.45
N THR A 47 -19.48 14.82 -5.86
CA THR A 47 -18.18 14.36 -6.37
C THR A 47 -17.80 13.02 -5.77
N THR A 48 -17.40 12.09 -6.63
CA THR A 48 -16.80 10.82 -6.23
C THR A 48 -15.30 10.90 -6.34
N VAL A 49 -14.60 10.62 -5.24
CA VAL A 49 -13.14 10.49 -5.17
C VAL A 49 -12.81 9.02 -4.93
N SER A 50 -12.10 8.39 -5.86
CA SER A 50 -11.66 7.00 -5.75
C SER A 50 -10.15 6.91 -5.78
N VAL A 51 -9.54 6.27 -4.78
CA VAL A 51 -8.09 6.11 -4.65
C VAL A 51 -7.73 4.64 -4.66
N THR A 52 -6.89 4.23 -5.62
CA THR A 52 -6.34 2.87 -5.73
C THR A 52 -4.84 2.91 -5.47
N TYR A 53 -4.37 2.10 -4.54
CA TYR A 53 -2.98 2.16 -4.07
C TYR A 53 -2.47 0.78 -3.63
N GLY A 54 -1.15 0.58 -3.71
CA GLY A 54 -0.47 -0.53 -3.07
C GLY A 54 -0.20 -0.20 -1.61
N ARG A 55 -0.41 -1.16 -0.71
CA ARG A 55 -0.31 -1.00 0.74
C ARG A 55 0.99 -1.59 1.29
N PRO A 56 2.10 -0.84 1.31
CA PRO A 56 3.33 -1.35 1.90
C PRO A 56 3.19 -1.57 3.41
N VAL A 57 3.88 -2.60 3.91
CA VAL A 57 3.93 -2.98 5.32
C VAL A 57 5.26 -2.48 5.90
N ALA A 58 5.24 -1.86 7.07
CA ALA A 58 6.42 -1.24 7.69
C ALA A 58 7.52 -2.25 8.03
N ARG A 59 7.19 -3.37 8.66
CA ARG A 59 8.12 -4.46 9.03
C ARG A 59 9.33 -3.97 9.84
N GLY A 60 9.11 -3.09 10.78
CA GLY A 60 10.17 -2.52 11.61
C GLY A 60 11.18 -1.65 10.86
N ARG A 61 10.95 -1.32 9.58
CA ARG A 61 11.86 -0.47 8.80
C ARG A 61 11.67 1.01 9.14
N VAL A 62 12.73 1.78 9.00
CA VAL A 62 12.66 3.23 8.99
C VAL A 62 12.01 3.65 7.67
N LEU A 63 10.82 4.25 7.76
CA LEU A 63 9.99 4.56 6.59
C LEU A 63 10.44 5.85 5.92
N PHE A 64 10.21 6.98 6.57
CA PHE A 64 10.58 8.29 6.05
C PHE A 64 12.04 8.60 6.39
N GLY A 65 12.77 9.14 5.43
CA GLY A 65 14.23 9.34 5.52
C GLY A 65 15.07 8.13 5.05
N LYS A 66 14.46 6.93 4.92
CA LYS A 66 15.14 5.73 4.40
C LYS A 66 14.36 5.09 3.25
N LEU A 67 13.20 4.48 3.50
CA LEU A 67 12.39 3.84 2.44
C LEU A 67 11.77 4.87 1.49
N ALA A 68 11.28 5.96 2.04
CA ALA A 68 10.92 7.19 1.33
C ALA A 68 11.93 8.26 1.76
N PRO A 69 13.05 8.46 1.03
CA PRO A 69 14.12 9.37 1.44
C PRO A 69 13.62 10.82 1.50
N TRP A 70 14.20 11.59 2.42
CA TRP A 70 13.92 13.02 2.49
C TRP A 70 14.25 13.72 1.18
N ASP A 71 13.47 14.72 0.82
CA ASP A 71 13.60 15.55 -0.37
C ASP A 71 13.56 14.78 -1.70
N SER A 72 13.19 13.51 -1.66
CA SER A 72 13.06 12.63 -2.84
C SER A 72 11.60 12.35 -3.17
N ILE A 73 11.31 12.24 -4.46
CA ILE A 73 9.95 11.92 -4.92
C ILE A 73 9.65 10.44 -4.67
N TRP A 74 8.58 10.17 -3.93
CA TRP A 74 8.05 8.84 -3.65
C TRP A 74 6.68 8.66 -4.32
N HIS A 75 6.46 7.51 -4.96
CA HIS A 75 5.23 7.14 -5.68
C HIS A 75 4.01 6.82 -4.77
N LEU A 76 4.11 7.19 -3.51
CA LEU A 76 3.06 7.14 -2.49
C LEU A 76 2.37 5.77 -2.40
N GLY A 77 3.15 4.72 -2.19
CA GLY A 77 2.61 3.36 -2.09
C GLY A 77 3.64 2.29 -2.38
N ALA A 78 3.19 1.20 -2.99
CA ALA A 78 4.02 0.08 -3.43
C ALA A 78 3.57 -0.39 -4.82
N ASP A 79 4.50 -0.96 -5.57
CA ASP A 79 4.37 -1.51 -6.93
C ASP A 79 4.07 -0.41 -7.96
N SER A 80 2.81 -0.07 -8.20
CA SER A 80 2.42 1.04 -9.08
C SER A 80 2.18 2.30 -8.26
N ALA A 81 2.35 3.46 -8.85
CA ALA A 81 1.99 4.72 -8.23
C ALA A 81 0.51 4.73 -7.81
N THR A 82 0.25 5.32 -6.66
CA THR A 82 -1.13 5.54 -6.19
C THR A 82 -1.88 6.37 -7.21
N ARG A 83 -3.09 5.94 -7.54
CA ARG A 83 -3.94 6.61 -8.51
C ARG A 83 -5.19 7.14 -7.84
N VAL A 84 -5.53 8.39 -8.14
CA VAL A 84 -6.81 8.99 -7.76
C VAL A 84 -7.64 9.29 -9.01
N THR A 85 -8.94 9.04 -8.92
CA THR A 85 -9.95 9.41 -9.91
C THR A 85 -10.94 10.34 -9.24
N ILE A 86 -11.23 11.47 -9.88
CA ILE A 86 -12.13 12.52 -9.39
C ILE A 86 -13.07 12.84 -10.54
N ASP A 87 -14.39 12.69 -10.34
CA ASP A 87 -15.38 12.84 -11.41
C ASP A 87 -15.87 14.27 -11.62
N HIS A 88 -15.65 15.18 -10.67
CA HIS A 88 -15.94 16.62 -10.78
C HIS A 88 -14.77 17.44 -10.25
N ASP A 89 -14.71 18.72 -10.64
CA ASP A 89 -13.68 19.64 -10.17
C ASP A 89 -13.70 19.78 -8.64
N VAL A 90 -12.53 19.78 -8.02
CA VAL A 90 -12.36 19.93 -6.57
C VAL A 90 -11.34 21.01 -6.23
N VAL A 91 -11.29 21.39 -4.97
CA VAL A 91 -10.22 22.20 -4.40
C VAL A 91 -9.43 21.31 -3.43
N VAL A 92 -8.12 21.24 -3.60
CA VAL A 92 -7.18 20.48 -2.77
C VAL A 92 -6.25 21.45 -2.09
N GLU A 93 -6.21 21.47 -0.77
CA GLU A 93 -5.41 22.42 0.03
C GLU A 93 -5.56 23.88 -0.45
N GLY A 94 -6.78 24.27 -0.80
CA GLY A 94 -7.09 25.61 -1.30
C GLY A 94 -6.80 25.85 -2.77
N GLN A 95 -6.25 24.90 -3.52
CA GLN A 95 -5.91 24.99 -4.92
C GLN A 95 -6.86 24.20 -5.82
N PRO A 96 -7.30 24.73 -6.98
CA PRO A 96 -8.22 24.03 -7.86
C PRO A 96 -7.56 22.84 -8.56
N LEU A 97 -8.28 21.73 -8.63
CA LEU A 97 -7.90 20.54 -9.39
C LEU A 97 -9.11 20.11 -10.24
N LYS A 98 -8.89 19.96 -11.55
CA LYS A 98 -9.92 19.51 -12.49
C LYS A 98 -10.31 18.06 -12.26
N ALA A 99 -11.53 17.70 -12.68
CA ALA A 99 -11.94 16.31 -12.79
C ALA A 99 -10.95 15.53 -13.67
N GLY A 100 -10.66 14.29 -13.30
CA GLY A 100 -9.71 13.47 -14.05
C GLY A 100 -9.13 12.32 -13.27
N GLN A 101 -8.12 11.69 -13.86
CA GLN A 101 -7.30 10.65 -13.24
C GLN A 101 -5.87 11.15 -13.08
N TYR A 102 -5.30 10.90 -11.93
CA TYR A 102 -3.96 11.35 -11.57
C TYR A 102 -3.19 10.24 -10.86
N SER A 103 -1.88 10.17 -11.08
CA SER A 103 -1.00 9.49 -10.14
C SER A 103 -0.58 10.45 -9.03
N LEU A 104 -0.48 9.93 -7.80
CA LEU A 104 -0.05 10.70 -6.63
C LEU A 104 1.42 10.43 -6.33
N TRP A 105 2.14 11.52 -6.05
CA TRP A 105 3.53 11.49 -5.65
C TRP A 105 3.72 12.38 -4.43
N LEU A 106 4.66 12.05 -3.57
CA LEU A 106 4.91 12.78 -2.34
C LEU A 106 6.41 13.04 -2.21
N ILE A 107 6.77 14.26 -1.82
CA ILE A 107 8.14 14.61 -1.43
C ILE A 107 8.13 14.82 0.08
N PRO A 108 8.55 13.82 0.86
CA PRO A 108 8.69 13.97 2.30
C PRO A 108 9.88 14.86 2.63
N ARG A 109 9.77 15.65 3.69
CA ARG A 109 10.86 16.47 4.24
C ARG A 109 11.07 16.14 5.71
N GLU A 110 12.32 16.25 6.15
CA GLU A 110 12.64 16.04 7.56
C GLU A 110 11.99 17.10 8.44
N GLN A 111 11.87 18.31 7.93
CA GLN A 111 11.23 19.43 8.61
C GLN A 111 10.31 20.21 7.67
N GLY A 112 9.23 20.74 8.23
CA GLY A 112 8.26 21.55 7.50
C GLY A 112 7.26 20.74 6.66
N PRO A 113 6.51 21.42 5.80
CA PRO A 113 5.48 20.78 4.98
C PRO A 113 6.08 19.90 3.89
N TRP A 114 5.37 18.83 3.57
CA TRP A 114 5.68 17.93 2.46
C TRP A 114 4.96 18.40 1.19
N THR A 115 5.47 18.04 0.02
CA THR A 115 4.80 18.40 -1.23
C THR A 115 4.04 17.18 -1.79
N LEU A 116 2.72 17.30 -1.92
CA LEU A 116 1.88 16.33 -2.63
C LEU A 116 1.73 16.78 -4.09
N ILE A 117 1.90 15.83 -5.02
CA ILE A 117 1.85 16.07 -6.45
C ILE A 117 0.75 15.21 -7.07
N PHE A 118 -0.12 15.84 -7.88
CA PHE A 118 -1.08 15.19 -8.75
C PHE A 118 -0.55 15.25 -10.19
N SER A 119 -0.15 14.12 -10.76
CA SER A 119 0.39 14.04 -12.12
C SER A 119 -0.66 13.50 -13.08
N ARG A 120 -0.81 14.12 -14.25
CA ARG A 120 -1.72 13.67 -15.34
C ARG A 120 -1.31 12.33 -15.93
N ALA A 121 -0.07 11.89 -15.75
CA ALA A 121 0.37 10.55 -16.09
C ALA A 121 -0.22 9.54 -15.09
N ALA A 122 -1.50 9.24 -15.20
CA ALA A 122 -2.27 8.51 -14.20
C ALA A 122 -1.91 7.03 -14.07
N ARG A 123 -1.36 6.42 -15.12
CA ARG A 123 -1.06 4.98 -15.18
C ARG A 123 0.44 4.77 -15.38
N VAL A 124 1.18 4.91 -14.31
CA VAL A 124 2.64 4.76 -14.33
C VAL A 124 3.08 3.71 -13.32
N SER A 125 4.19 3.05 -13.62
CA SER A 125 4.92 2.23 -12.68
C SER A 125 5.43 3.10 -11.52
N HIS A 126 6.03 2.49 -10.50
CA HIS A 126 6.53 3.21 -9.34
C HIS A 126 7.70 4.17 -9.65
N THR A 127 8.44 3.91 -10.71
CA THR A 127 9.59 4.73 -11.15
C THR A 127 9.80 4.60 -12.66
N PRO A 128 10.36 5.59 -13.31
CA PRO A 128 10.66 6.93 -12.79
C PRO A 128 9.40 7.80 -12.64
N TYR A 129 9.50 8.87 -11.85
CA TYR A 129 8.50 9.94 -11.84
C TYR A 129 8.39 10.56 -13.26
N PRO A 130 7.16 10.80 -13.77
CA PRO A 130 6.95 11.22 -15.16
C PRO A 130 7.51 12.60 -15.51
N GLY A 131 7.84 13.38 -14.51
CA GLY A 131 8.39 14.74 -14.68
C GLY A 131 7.37 15.85 -14.44
N PRO A 132 7.86 17.06 -14.10
CA PRO A 132 7.01 18.19 -13.72
C PRO A 132 6.10 18.71 -14.85
N SER A 133 6.38 18.41 -16.11
CA SER A 133 5.51 18.74 -17.24
C SER A 133 4.16 18.01 -17.19
N HIS A 134 4.09 16.91 -16.49
CA HIS A 134 2.84 16.15 -16.26
C HIS A 134 2.08 16.60 -15.01
N ASP A 135 2.63 17.48 -14.17
CA ASP A 135 1.96 17.91 -12.97
C ASP A 135 0.71 18.72 -13.28
N ALA A 136 -0.39 18.28 -12.68
CA ALA A 136 -1.63 19.05 -12.68
C ALA A 136 -1.67 20.00 -11.49
N LEU A 137 -1.11 19.56 -10.36
CA LEU A 137 -1.12 20.31 -9.11
C LEU A 137 0.03 19.88 -8.21
N ARG A 138 0.66 20.85 -7.54
CA ARG A 138 1.52 20.63 -6.38
C ARG A 138 0.98 21.44 -5.22
N VAL A 139 0.83 20.82 -4.07
CA VAL A 139 0.37 21.46 -2.83
C VAL A 139 1.24 21.04 -1.66
N ASP A 140 1.37 21.92 -0.71
CA ASP A 140 2.00 21.61 0.55
C ASP A 140 0.98 20.99 1.51
N VAL A 141 1.42 19.92 2.19
CA VAL A 141 0.65 19.20 3.19
C VAL A 141 1.49 19.08 4.46
N THR A 142 0.89 19.21 5.62
CA THR A 142 1.61 19.15 6.90
C THR A 142 1.47 17.78 7.50
N PRO A 143 2.56 16.99 7.62
CA PRO A 143 2.50 15.71 8.31
C PRO A 143 2.28 15.90 9.80
N GLU A 144 1.60 14.95 10.42
CA GLU A 144 1.27 14.92 11.83
C GLU A 144 1.79 13.63 12.47
N ALA A 145 2.20 13.72 13.75
CA ALA A 145 2.53 12.54 14.53
C ALA A 145 1.25 11.73 14.82
N ALA A 146 1.37 10.42 14.74
CA ALA A 146 0.23 9.54 14.91
C ALA A 146 0.62 8.21 15.59
N SER A 147 -0.35 7.44 16.08
CA SER A 147 -0.11 6.09 16.59
C SER A 147 0.42 5.20 15.46
N HIS A 148 1.21 4.17 15.76
CA HIS A 148 1.80 3.32 14.72
C HIS A 148 0.75 2.56 13.90
N VAL A 149 0.86 2.65 12.57
CA VAL A 149 0.10 1.83 11.62
C VAL A 149 1.08 1.03 10.76
N GLU A 150 1.01 -0.28 10.87
CA GLU A 150 1.92 -1.21 10.22
C GLU A 150 1.76 -1.24 8.70
N THR A 151 0.53 -1.24 8.21
CA THR A 151 0.21 -1.28 6.78
C THR A 151 -0.31 0.07 6.32
N MET A 152 0.35 0.69 5.33
CA MET A 152 -0.09 1.98 4.79
C MET A 152 -1.58 1.97 4.46
N THR A 153 -2.27 3.00 4.91
CA THR A 153 -3.72 3.14 4.74
C THR A 153 -4.02 4.54 4.22
N ILE A 154 -4.98 4.62 3.31
CA ILE A 154 -5.61 5.87 2.90
C ILE A 154 -7.07 5.79 3.35
N ASP A 155 -7.54 6.80 4.08
CA ASP A 155 -8.90 6.89 4.60
C ASP A 155 -9.48 8.30 4.45
N PHE A 156 -10.76 8.45 4.80
CA PHE A 156 -11.46 9.73 4.88
C PHE A 156 -12.04 9.89 6.28
N PRO A 157 -11.23 10.30 7.28
CA PRO A 157 -11.67 10.37 8.68
C PRO A 157 -12.71 11.46 8.95
N LEU A 158 -12.86 12.43 8.05
CA LEU A 158 -13.85 13.48 8.14
C LEU A 158 -14.47 13.72 6.77
N VAL A 159 -15.78 13.65 6.71
CA VAL A 159 -16.58 13.98 5.51
C VAL A 159 -17.76 14.82 5.94
N LEU A 160 -17.81 16.05 5.46
CA LEU A 160 -18.90 16.99 5.64
C LEU A 160 -19.62 17.17 4.30
N ARG A 161 -20.60 18.10 4.24
CA ARG A 161 -21.38 18.30 3.01
C ARG A 161 -20.52 18.56 1.76
N GLU A 162 -19.54 19.45 1.85
CA GLU A 162 -18.69 19.89 0.74
C GLU A 162 -17.19 19.71 1.03
N ASN A 163 -16.84 19.32 2.23
CA ASN A 163 -15.47 19.24 2.68
C ASN A 163 -15.17 17.83 3.18
N ALA A 164 -13.97 17.37 2.91
CA ALA A 164 -13.45 16.12 3.46
C ALA A 164 -11.97 16.25 3.77
N VAL A 165 -11.49 15.37 4.61
CA VAL A 165 -10.07 15.14 4.80
C VAL A 165 -9.77 13.74 4.29
N MET A 166 -8.98 13.64 3.23
CA MET A 166 -8.30 12.41 2.84
C MET A 166 -7.02 12.33 3.66
N ARG A 167 -6.70 11.16 4.20
CA ARG A 167 -5.51 10.99 5.02
C ARG A 167 -4.70 9.80 4.55
N ILE A 168 -3.39 10.01 4.37
CA ILE A 168 -2.41 8.95 4.17
C ILE A 168 -1.79 8.64 5.53
N TYR A 169 -1.72 7.35 5.88
CA TYR A 169 -1.31 6.93 7.20
C TYR A 169 -0.34 5.76 7.12
N TRP A 170 0.89 5.91 7.63
CA TRP A 170 1.88 4.85 7.65
C TRP A 170 2.95 5.06 8.71
N GLY A 171 3.28 3.99 9.44
CA GLY A 171 4.15 4.10 10.60
C GLY A 171 3.54 5.02 11.66
N GLN A 172 4.29 5.98 12.13
CA GLN A 172 3.85 6.99 13.11
C GLN A 172 3.52 8.34 12.47
N VAL A 173 3.22 8.38 11.18
CA VAL A 173 2.96 9.60 10.43
C VAL A 173 1.59 9.52 9.78
N ALA A 174 0.81 10.57 9.94
CA ALA A 174 -0.41 10.85 9.20
C ALA A 174 -0.20 12.09 8.33
N VAL A 175 -0.68 12.07 7.10
CA VAL A 175 -0.65 13.22 6.18
C VAL A 175 -2.09 13.54 5.80
N PRO A 176 -2.74 14.49 6.48
CA PRO A 176 -4.07 14.95 6.13
C PRO A 176 -4.01 15.85 4.88
N ILE A 177 -5.02 15.71 4.03
CA ILE A 177 -5.19 16.44 2.77
C ILE A 177 -6.62 16.94 2.73
N ARG A 178 -6.80 18.26 2.76
CA ARG A 178 -8.12 18.89 2.74
C ARG A 178 -8.67 18.94 1.33
N LEU A 179 -9.90 18.45 1.17
CA LEU A 179 -10.65 18.45 -0.07
C LEU A 179 -11.92 19.26 0.10
N LYS A 180 -12.24 20.06 -0.92
CA LYS A 180 -13.55 20.69 -1.05
C LYS A 180 -14.13 20.36 -2.42
N ALA A 181 -15.33 19.79 -2.42
CA ALA A 181 -16.10 19.50 -3.61
C ALA A 181 -17.35 20.39 -3.59
N PRO A 182 -17.39 21.51 -4.34
CA PRO A 182 -18.50 22.42 -4.32
C PRO A 182 -19.82 21.73 -4.70
N TYR A 183 -20.84 21.92 -3.90
CA TYR A 183 -22.18 21.52 -4.24
C TYR A 183 -22.72 22.58 -5.23
N ARG A 184 -22.87 22.20 -6.50
CA ARG A 184 -23.55 23.02 -7.50
C ARG A 184 -25.00 22.53 -7.59
N THR A 185 -25.91 23.39 -7.22
CA THR A 185 -27.31 23.29 -7.68
C THR A 185 -27.33 23.96 -9.05
N ASP A 186 -27.40 23.17 -10.10
CA ASP A 186 -27.69 23.69 -11.44
C ASP A 186 -29.11 24.29 -11.48
#